data_7b7217efcdda11f872e8bebf00380ba6
#
_entry.id   7b7217efcdda11f872e8bebf00380ba6
#
_cell.length_a   1.000
_cell.length_b   1.000
_cell.length_c   1.000
_cell.angle_alpha   90.00
_cell.angle_beta   90.00
_cell.angle_gamma   90.00
#
_symmetry.space_group_name_H-M   'P 1'
#
loop_
_entity.id
_entity.type
_entity.pdbx_description
1 polymer ?
#
loop_
_entity_poly.entity_id
_entity_poly.type
_entity_poly.pdbx_seq_one_letter_code
_entity_poly.pdbx_strand_id
1 'polypeptide(L)'
;LIHWLQILYGRVLKVTCQFPKLMIISVLVLCIAGASLLPYFGGRFLPELREGHYIIHTASVPGTSLEESLRIGGLIEQQVAEIPGVRATSQWAGRAERGADTFGTHYSEYEVDLEPLSGPEQQVVLDEIREILEAFPGISSEVNTFLTERIDETISGYTSPVVVNIYGYDLDALDYKAREVAEVMADIEGATDIQLRAPPGEPQLQLRIKLEELPQWGLQPATVMQNIKAAFDGIQVGQITEGNRLFDIRVVLPPDLREQPHQILSMPLRTLDNRMLTLGDVVELQQVSGRHAILHHGAQRLQTITCNVTGRDLRSFFQELQQRIHEDVQFDADT
;
A
#
# COMPACT_ATOMS: atom_id res chain seq x y z
N LEU A 1 31.03 43.41 -30.05
CA LEU A 1 30.58 42.02 -29.90
C LEU A 1 30.20 41.41 -31.25
N ILE A 2 29.32 42.01 -32.04
CA ILE A 2 28.85 41.52 -33.33
C ILE A 2 30.01 41.34 -34.33
N HIS A 3 30.91 42.33 -34.45
CA HIS A 3 32.02 42.25 -35.36
C HIS A 3 33.01 41.12 -35.02
N TRP A 4 33.22 40.87 -33.73
CA TRP A 4 34.07 39.74 -33.27
C TRP A 4 33.39 38.39 -33.59
N LEU A 5 32.10 38.26 -33.37
CA LEU A 5 31.32 37.10 -33.75
C LEU A 5 31.34 36.82 -35.26
N GLN A 6 31.27 37.86 -36.10
CA GLN A 6 31.36 37.73 -37.58
C GLN A 6 32.74 37.22 -38.01
N ILE A 7 33.82 37.71 -37.41
CA ILE A 7 35.18 37.26 -37.71
C ILE A 7 35.34 35.78 -37.30
N LEU A 8 34.89 35.39 -36.10
CA LEU A 8 34.96 34.03 -35.61
C LEU A 8 34.17 33.08 -36.52
N TYR A 9 32.91 33.45 -36.83
CA TYR A 9 32.04 32.70 -37.75
C TYR A 9 32.67 32.54 -39.14
N GLY A 10 33.24 33.62 -39.71
CA GLY A 10 33.91 33.56 -41.00
C GLY A 10 35.12 32.65 -41.01
N ARG A 11 35.92 32.58 -39.91
CA ARG A 11 37.03 31.63 -39.78
C ARG A 11 36.55 30.18 -39.73
N VAL A 12 35.54 29.90 -38.88
CA VAL A 12 34.95 28.56 -38.77
C VAL A 12 34.38 28.11 -40.10
N LEU A 13 33.61 28.96 -40.77
CA LEU A 13 33.01 28.66 -42.08
C LEU A 13 34.10 28.37 -43.13
N LYS A 14 35.19 29.15 -43.16
CA LYS A 14 36.28 28.90 -44.10
C LYS A 14 36.95 27.54 -43.88
N VAL A 15 37.20 27.16 -42.61
CA VAL A 15 37.78 25.84 -42.28
C VAL A 15 36.80 24.70 -42.66
N THR A 16 35.51 24.89 -42.36
CA THR A 16 34.49 23.91 -42.72
C THR A 16 34.39 23.67 -44.21
N CYS A 17 34.40 24.74 -44.99
CA CYS A 17 34.38 24.63 -46.47
C CYS A 17 35.69 24.12 -47.06
N GLN A 18 36.83 24.33 -46.40
CA GLN A 18 38.13 23.87 -46.88
C GLN A 18 38.33 22.37 -46.68
N PHE A 19 37.73 21.81 -45.58
CA PHE A 19 37.87 20.38 -45.24
C PHE A 19 36.52 19.70 -45.03
N PRO A 20 35.65 19.67 -46.06
CA PRO A 20 34.29 19.17 -45.90
C PRO A 20 34.23 17.69 -45.51
N LYS A 21 35.11 16.85 -46.03
CA LYS A 21 35.18 15.42 -45.70
C LYS A 21 35.54 15.18 -44.22
N LEU A 22 36.45 15.96 -43.68
CA LEU A 22 36.89 15.87 -42.30
C LEU A 22 35.74 16.30 -41.35
N MET A 23 34.99 17.33 -41.73
CA MET A 23 33.79 17.77 -40.99
C MET A 23 32.71 16.72 -40.98
N ILE A 24 32.40 16.10 -42.12
CA ILE A 24 31.42 15.02 -42.21
C ILE A 24 31.83 13.85 -41.33
N ILE A 25 33.11 13.45 -41.38
CA ILE A 25 33.62 12.36 -40.53
C ILE A 25 33.54 12.73 -39.04
N SER A 26 33.89 13.96 -38.66
CA SER A 26 33.82 14.37 -37.25
C SER A 26 32.39 14.39 -36.73
N VAL A 27 31.41 14.84 -37.51
CA VAL A 27 30.02 14.83 -37.16
C VAL A 27 29.52 13.37 -37.07
N LEU A 28 29.90 12.52 -38.01
CA LEU A 28 29.53 11.11 -37.99
C LEU A 28 30.07 10.39 -36.74
N VAL A 29 31.34 10.64 -36.38
CA VAL A 29 31.94 10.11 -35.15
C VAL A 29 31.23 10.62 -33.91
N LEU A 30 30.87 11.91 -33.87
CA LEU A 30 30.11 12.47 -32.76
C LEU A 30 28.73 11.87 -32.65
N CYS A 31 28.02 11.65 -33.75
CA CYS A 31 26.74 10.99 -33.78
C CYS A 31 26.83 9.52 -33.33
N ILE A 32 27.85 8.78 -33.78
CA ILE A 32 28.10 7.41 -33.33
C ILE A 32 28.42 7.37 -31.83
N ALA A 33 29.29 8.27 -31.37
CA ALA A 33 29.59 8.38 -29.93
C ALA A 33 28.34 8.74 -29.10
N GLY A 34 27.51 9.66 -29.57
CA GLY A 34 26.27 10.01 -28.93
C GLY A 34 25.29 8.81 -28.90
N ALA A 35 25.15 8.11 -30.03
CA ALA A 35 24.31 6.92 -30.11
C ALA A 35 24.80 5.77 -29.22
N SER A 36 26.12 5.61 -29.05
CA SER A 36 26.70 4.60 -28.17
C SER A 36 26.47 4.89 -26.67
N LEU A 37 26.16 6.13 -26.32
CA LEU A 37 25.81 6.52 -24.95
C LEU A 37 24.34 6.28 -24.62
N LEU A 38 23.44 6.15 -25.63
CA LEU A 38 22.01 5.96 -25.39
C LEU A 38 21.68 4.78 -24.48
N PRO A 39 22.35 3.61 -24.58
CA PRO A 39 22.07 2.49 -23.69
C PRO A 39 22.42 2.76 -22.20
N TYR A 40 23.28 3.75 -21.94
CA TYR A 40 23.68 4.11 -20.58
C TYR A 40 22.77 5.17 -19.94
N PHE A 41 21.86 5.74 -20.71
CA PHE A 41 20.82 6.59 -20.13
C PHE A 41 19.75 5.71 -19.51
N GLY A 42 19.58 5.77 -18.19
CA GLY A 42 18.52 5.11 -17.47
C GLY A 42 17.14 5.49 -18.00
N GLY A 43 16.20 4.56 -17.99
CA GLY A 43 14.83 4.79 -18.41
C GLY A 43 13.91 4.98 -17.20
N ARG A 44 13.46 6.19 -16.93
CA ARG A 44 12.27 6.46 -16.09
C ARG A 44 11.14 6.90 -16.99
N PHE A 45 9.92 6.45 -16.70
CA PHE A 45 8.74 6.87 -17.46
C PHE A 45 8.44 8.35 -17.27
N LEU A 46 8.61 8.84 -16.06
CA LEU A 46 8.47 10.25 -15.69
C LEU A 46 9.63 10.68 -14.78
N PRO A 47 10.06 11.96 -14.83
CA PRO A 47 10.97 12.50 -13.83
C PRO A 47 10.28 12.54 -12.46
N GLU A 48 11.06 12.51 -11.39
CA GLU A 48 10.53 12.74 -10.04
C GLU A 48 9.86 14.11 -9.97
N LEU A 49 8.61 14.11 -9.57
CA LEU A 49 7.84 15.33 -9.36
C LEU A 49 8.04 15.75 -7.90
N ARG A 50 8.66 16.91 -7.69
CA ARG A 50 8.99 17.44 -6.36
C ARG A 50 8.13 18.66 -6.07
N GLU A 51 6.90 18.41 -5.69
CA GLU A 51 5.90 19.43 -5.37
C GLU A 51 5.90 19.91 -3.92
N GLY A 52 6.76 19.34 -3.08
CA GLY A 52 6.84 19.69 -1.66
C GLY A 52 5.78 19.02 -0.80
N HIS A 53 5.29 17.87 -1.22
CA HIS A 53 4.30 17.07 -0.50
C HIS A 53 4.70 15.60 -0.57
N TYR A 54 4.87 14.97 0.59
CA TYR A 54 5.12 13.54 0.70
C TYR A 54 3.92 12.80 1.25
N ILE A 55 3.74 11.59 0.76
CA ILE A 55 2.81 10.61 1.32
C ILE A 55 3.65 9.49 1.94
N ILE A 56 3.34 9.15 3.19
CA ILE A 56 3.95 8.03 3.90
C ILE A 56 2.88 6.97 4.09
N HIS A 57 3.12 5.77 3.62
CA HIS A 57 2.30 4.61 3.93
C HIS A 57 3.00 3.77 4.99
N THR A 58 2.26 3.35 5.99
CA THR A 58 2.76 2.40 7.00
C THR A 58 1.81 1.23 7.16
N ALA A 59 2.37 0.04 7.29
CA ALA A 59 1.62 -1.16 7.63
C ALA A 59 2.28 -1.81 8.85
N SER A 60 1.56 -1.84 9.95
CA SER A 60 1.92 -2.57 11.16
C SER A 60 1.62 -4.07 11.00
N VAL A 61 1.92 -4.87 12.01
CA VAL A 61 1.57 -6.29 12.02
C VAL A 61 0.05 -6.45 11.80
N PRO A 62 -0.38 -7.36 10.89
CA PRO A 62 -1.80 -7.61 10.66
C PRO A 62 -2.55 -7.89 11.96
N GLY A 63 -3.71 -7.23 12.14
CA GLY A 63 -4.51 -7.32 13.37
C GLY A 63 -4.17 -6.27 14.43
N THR A 64 -3.23 -5.36 14.16
CA THR A 64 -3.04 -4.17 15.00
C THR A 64 -4.35 -3.39 15.08
N SER A 65 -4.77 -3.05 16.32
CA SER A 65 -6.01 -2.31 16.53
C SER A 65 -5.93 -0.87 16.00
N LEU A 66 -7.08 -0.28 15.70
CA LEU A 66 -7.12 1.13 15.27
C LEU A 66 -6.52 2.06 16.31
N GLU A 67 -6.79 1.83 17.60
CA GLU A 67 -6.24 2.61 18.70
C GLU A 67 -4.71 2.56 18.73
N GLU A 68 -4.13 1.35 18.55
CA GLU A 68 -2.68 1.19 18.54
C GLU A 68 -2.06 1.80 17.25
N SER A 69 -2.71 1.68 16.10
CA SER A 69 -2.25 2.33 14.86
C SER A 69 -2.25 3.86 15.00
N LEU A 70 -3.28 4.43 15.64
CA LEU A 70 -3.32 5.87 15.93
C LEU A 70 -2.27 6.29 16.96
N ARG A 71 -2.01 5.45 17.99
CA ARG A 71 -0.97 5.71 18.99
C ARG A 71 0.43 5.73 18.37
N ILE A 72 0.73 4.72 17.56
CA ILE A 72 2.00 4.63 16.82
C ILE A 72 2.12 5.82 15.87
N GLY A 73 1.06 6.10 15.13
CA GLY A 73 1.02 7.19 14.19
C GLY A 73 1.27 8.55 14.81
N GLY A 74 0.69 8.81 15.97
CA GLY A 74 0.95 10.05 16.71
C GLY A 74 2.43 10.21 17.13
N LEU A 75 3.15 9.10 17.39
CA LEU A 75 4.59 9.14 17.66
C LEU A 75 5.40 9.44 16.38
N ILE A 76 4.99 8.87 15.25
CA ILE A 76 5.61 9.16 13.95
C ILE A 76 5.38 10.62 13.58
N GLU A 77 4.12 11.09 13.63
CA GLU A 77 3.76 12.49 13.33
C GLU A 77 4.55 13.48 14.16
N GLN A 78 4.71 13.22 15.46
CA GLN A 78 5.47 14.09 16.35
C GLN A 78 6.94 14.22 15.88
N GLN A 79 7.59 13.11 15.54
CA GLN A 79 8.98 13.14 15.10
C GLN A 79 9.13 13.76 13.71
N VAL A 80 8.23 13.46 12.78
CA VAL A 80 8.23 14.04 11.43
C VAL A 80 7.96 15.55 11.47
N ALA A 81 7.07 16.01 12.36
CA ALA A 81 6.80 17.44 12.52
C ALA A 81 7.99 18.24 13.10
N GLU A 82 8.97 17.58 13.74
CA GLU A 82 10.19 18.22 14.24
C GLU A 82 11.27 18.40 13.16
N ILE A 83 11.12 17.79 11.97
CA ILE A 83 12.06 17.93 10.87
C ILE A 83 12.03 19.37 10.32
N PRO A 84 13.18 20.07 10.20
CA PRO A 84 13.23 21.39 9.61
C PRO A 84 12.71 21.38 8.16
N GLY A 85 11.72 22.22 7.87
CA GLY A 85 11.10 22.30 6.55
C GLY A 85 9.78 21.54 6.43
N VAL A 86 9.38 20.79 7.41
CA VAL A 86 8.00 20.24 7.52
C VAL A 86 7.08 21.32 8.05
N ARG A 87 6.01 21.60 7.32
CA ARG A 87 4.99 22.60 7.68
C ARG A 87 3.83 22.00 8.45
N ALA A 88 3.38 20.85 8.02
CA ALA A 88 2.24 20.16 8.62
C ALA A 88 2.30 18.65 8.32
N THR A 89 1.76 17.87 9.25
CA THR A 89 1.55 16.44 9.09
C THR A 89 0.12 16.08 9.46
N SER A 90 -0.43 15.06 8.84
CA SER A 90 -1.72 14.49 9.21
C SER A 90 -1.72 12.98 8.98
N GLN A 91 -2.40 12.24 9.86
CA GLN A 91 -2.55 10.79 9.76
C GLN A 91 -4.01 10.43 9.54
N TRP A 92 -4.25 9.43 8.70
CA TRP A 92 -5.44 8.62 8.79
C TRP A 92 -5.07 7.13 8.91
N ALA A 93 -5.88 6.35 9.62
CA ALA A 93 -5.64 4.94 9.88
C ALA A 93 -6.87 4.10 9.54
N GLY A 94 -6.65 2.95 8.92
CA GLY A 94 -7.70 2.05 8.49
C GLY A 94 -8.59 2.65 7.41
N ARG A 95 -9.89 2.52 7.55
CA ARG A 95 -10.89 3.00 6.58
C ARG A 95 -12.10 3.63 7.27
N ALA A 96 -12.78 4.54 6.61
CA ALA A 96 -14.08 5.01 7.04
C ALA A 96 -15.13 3.89 6.92
N GLU A 97 -16.17 3.90 7.78
CA GLU A 97 -17.26 2.90 7.76
C GLU A 97 -17.97 2.78 6.39
N ARG A 98 -18.01 3.86 5.64
CA ARG A 98 -18.62 3.93 4.31
C ARG A 98 -17.60 4.28 3.21
N GLY A 99 -16.30 4.07 3.47
CA GLY A 99 -15.24 4.28 2.50
C GLY A 99 -15.22 3.22 1.42
N ALA A 100 -14.67 3.56 0.27
CA ALA A 100 -14.39 2.62 -0.82
C ALA A 100 -13.13 1.80 -0.55
N ASP A 101 -12.25 2.30 0.33
CA ASP A 101 -10.99 1.67 0.65
C ASP A 101 -11.16 0.37 1.44
N THR A 102 -10.27 -0.57 1.19
CA THR A 102 -10.31 -1.91 1.79
C THR A 102 -9.18 -2.15 2.79
N PHE A 103 -8.50 -1.08 3.23
CA PHE A 103 -7.40 -1.18 4.19
C PHE A 103 -7.87 -1.67 5.57
N GLY A 104 -7.03 -2.49 6.20
CA GLY A 104 -7.24 -2.93 7.57
C GLY A 104 -6.83 -1.85 8.58
N THR A 105 -7.19 -2.05 9.85
CA THR A 105 -6.85 -1.12 10.94
C THR A 105 -5.35 -0.97 11.19
N HIS A 106 -4.54 -1.92 10.71
CA HIS A 106 -3.08 -1.92 10.81
C HIS A 106 -2.39 -1.03 9.79
N TYR A 107 -3.13 -0.47 8.84
CA TYR A 107 -2.60 0.41 7.79
C TYR A 107 -2.88 1.88 8.13
N SER A 108 -1.88 2.73 7.92
CA SER A 108 -2.01 4.18 8.05
C SER A 108 -1.31 4.89 6.89
N GLU A 109 -1.83 6.06 6.56
CA GLU A 109 -1.24 6.97 5.60
C GLU A 109 -1.04 8.33 6.28
N TYR A 110 0.07 9.00 5.93
CA TYR A 110 0.39 10.32 6.44
C TYR A 110 0.60 11.26 5.27
N GLU A 111 0.01 12.41 5.34
CA GLU A 111 0.32 13.53 4.45
C GLU A 111 1.33 14.44 5.14
N VAL A 112 2.45 14.71 4.47
CA VAL A 112 3.52 15.57 4.97
C VAL A 112 3.70 16.73 4.00
N ASP A 113 3.31 17.92 4.43
CA ASP A 113 3.38 19.13 3.66
C ASP A 113 4.63 19.94 4.04
N LEU A 114 5.40 20.35 3.04
CA LEU A 114 6.67 21.02 3.23
C LEU A 114 6.55 22.54 3.05
N GLU A 115 7.42 23.26 3.70
CA GLU A 115 7.73 24.63 3.33
C GLU A 115 8.31 24.69 1.90
N PRO A 116 8.34 25.85 1.23
CA PRO A 116 8.98 25.97 -0.08
C PRO A 116 10.47 25.68 0.01
N LEU A 117 10.86 24.46 -0.35
CA LEU A 117 12.24 23.96 -0.33
C LEU A 117 12.77 23.69 -1.74
N SER A 118 14.09 23.84 -1.92
CA SER A 118 14.75 23.38 -3.14
C SER A 118 14.78 21.85 -3.23
N GLY A 119 14.99 21.29 -4.43
CA GLY A 119 15.04 19.84 -4.61
C GLY A 119 16.05 19.10 -3.72
N PRO A 120 17.29 19.60 -3.54
CA PRO A 120 18.22 19.00 -2.59
C PRO A 120 17.76 19.05 -1.13
N GLU A 121 17.11 20.12 -0.70
CA GLU A 121 16.58 20.25 0.67
C GLU A 121 15.40 19.30 0.89
N GLN A 122 14.52 19.14 -0.10
CA GLN A 122 13.45 18.12 -0.05
C GLN A 122 14.02 16.71 0.08
N GLN A 123 15.15 16.41 -0.57
CA GLN A 123 15.80 15.11 -0.44
C GLN A 123 16.31 14.86 0.99
N VAL A 124 16.85 15.88 1.66
CA VAL A 124 17.28 15.76 3.05
C VAL A 124 16.09 15.44 3.95
N VAL A 125 14.96 16.13 3.79
CA VAL A 125 13.75 15.84 4.53
C VAL A 125 13.26 14.40 4.28
N LEU A 126 13.30 13.93 3.03
CA LEU A 126 12.91 12.55 2.69
C LEU A 126 13.80 11.51 3.39
N ASP A 127 15.10 11.77 3.42
CA ASP A 127 16.06 10.86 4.06
C ASP A 127 15.87 10.84 5.59
N GLU A 128 15.60 12.00 6.23
CA GLU A 128 15.26 12.09 7.65
C GLU A 128 13.94 11.38 7.97
N ILE A 129 12.91 11.52 7.13
CA ILE A 129 11.64 10.77 7.30
C ILE A 129 11.90 9.26 7.29
N ARG A 130 12.70 8.77 6.34
CA ARG A 130 13.04 7.34 6.26
C ARG A 130 13.80 6.85 7.50
N GLU A 131 14.76 7.62 7.99
CA GLU A 131 15.50 7.30 9.21
C GLU A 131 14.56 7.19 10.43
N ILE A 132 13.59 8.10 10.54
CA ILE A 132 12.56 8.03 11.59
C ILE A 132 11.75 6.74 11.46
N LEU A 133 11.27 6.41 10.26
CA LEU A 133 10.44 5.23 10.03
C LEU A 133 11.19 3.92 10.31
N GLU A 134 12.46 3.84 9.95
CA GLU A 134 13.33 2.68 10.24
C GLU A 134 13.51 2.44 11.75
N ALA A 135 13.36 3.47 12.58
CA ALA A 135 13.45 3.35 14.03
C ALA A 135 12.21 2.66 14.66
N PHE A 136 11.12 2.45 13.91
CA PHE A 136 9.91 1.79 14.39
C PHE A 136 9.89 0.30 14.00
N PRO A 137 10.25 -0.62 14.92
CA PRO A 137 10.32 -2.04 14.61
C PRO A 137 8.92 -2.63 14.34
N GLY A 138 8.85 -3.52 13.34
CA GLY A 138 7.61 -4.22 12.99
C GLY A 138 6.64 -3.40 12.16
N ILE A 139 7.07 -2.26 11.64
CA ILE A 139 6.33 -1.44 10.69
C ILE A 139 7.02 -1.52 9.33
N SER A 140 6.26 -1.86 8.31
CA SER A 140 6.65 -1.69 6.92
C SER A 140 6.25 -0.29 6.47
N SER A 141 7.15 0.44 5.83
CA SER A 141 6.88 1.81 5.38
C SER A 141 7.23 2.02 3.91
N GLU A 142 6.57 2.98 3.29
CA GLU A 142 6.81 3.45 1.93
C GLU A 142 6.64 4.96 1.92
N VAL A 143 7.54 5.69 1.26
CA VAL A 143 7.49 7.16 1.17
C VAL A 143 7.59 7.58 -0.29
N ASN A 144 6.57 8.27 -0.75
CA ASN A 144 6.45 8.76 -2.12
C ASN A 144 6.14 10.26 -2.15
N THR A 145 6.36 10.91 -3.31
CA THR A 145 5.76 12.22 -3.56
C THR A 145 4.31 12.03 -4.02
N PHE A 146 3.42 12.92 -3.64
CA PHE A 146 1.98 12.82 -3.93
C PHE A 146 1.68 12.63 -5.42
N LEU A 147 2.28 13.44 -6.29
CA LEU A 147 2.01 13.36 -7.74
C LEU A 147 2.60 12.08 -8.37
N THR A 148 3.77 11.63 -7.93
CA THR A 148 4.36 10.38 -8.42
C THR A 148 3.46 9.20 -8.06
N GLU A 149 2.99 9.16 -6.82
CA GLU A 149 2.08 8.13 -6.35
C GLU A 149 0.78 8.07 -7.14
N ARG A 150 0.12 9.22 -7.36
CA ARG A 150 -1.12 9.28 -8.16
C ARG A 150 -0.94 8.79 -9.60
N ILE A 151 0.25 9.01 -10.16
CA ILE A 151 0.59 8.52 -11.49
C ILE A 151 0.82 7.01 -11.46
N ASP A 152 1.59 6.50 -10.50
CA ASP A 152 1.87 5.08 -10.35
C ASP A 152 0.58 4.30 -10.08
N GLU A 153 -0.29 4.78 -9.20
CA GLU A 153 -1.62 4.21 -8.98
C GLU A 153 -2.46 4.14 -10.26
N THR A 154 -2.40 5.18 -11.08
CA THR A 154 -3.17 5.21 -12.34
C THR A 154 -2.64 4.20 -13.35
N ILE A 155 -1.34 3.94 -13.36
CA ILE A 155 -0.67 3.04 -14.32
C ILE A 155 -0.72 1.60 -13.85
N SER A 156 -0.34 1.34 -12.60
CA SER A 156 -0.15 -0.02 -12.05
C SER A 156 -1.29 -0.47 -11.14
N GLY A 157 -2.10 0.45 -10.62
CA GLY A 157 -3.06 0.22 -9.55
C GLY A 157 -2.45 0.19 -8.16
N TYR A 158 -1.16 0.54 -8.03
CA TYR A 158 -0.42 0.54 -6.77
C TYR A 158 0.45 1.79 -6.64
N THR A 159 0.84 2.11 -5.42
CA THR A 159 1.63 3.29 -5.08
C THR A 159 3.11 3.20 -5.49
N SER A 160 3.58 2.03 -5.90
CA SER A 160 4.97 1.74 -6.21
C SER A 160 5.21 1.50 -7.70
N PRO A 161 6.39 1.87 -8.25
CA PRO A 161 6.70 1.69 -9.67
C PRO A 161 6.97 0.24 -10.09
N VAL A 162 7.32 -0.63 -9.14
CA VAL A 162 7.54 -2.06 -9.40
C VAL A 162 6.45 -2.87 -8.73
N VAL A 163 5.73 -3.66 -9.53
CA VAL A 163 4.64 -4.51 -9.07
C VAL A 163 4.82 -5.91 -9.64
N VAL A 164 4.85 -6.91 -8.78
CA VAL A 164 4.87 -8.32 -9.15
C VAL A 164 3.59 -8.98 -8.66
N ASN A 165 2.79 -9.49 -9.59
CA ASN A 165 1.57 -10.21 -9.31
C ASN A 165 1.78 -11.71 -9.51
N ILE A 166 1.50 -12.50 -8.49
CA ILE A 166 1.55 -13.96 -8.53
C ILE A 166 0.12 -14.46 -8.49
N TYR A 167 -0.28 -15.20 -9.53
CA TYR A 167 -1.63 -15.73 -9.68
C TYR A 167 -1.68 -17.18 -9.25
N GLY A 168 -2.80 -17.64 -8.67
CA GLY A 168 -2.99 -19.03 -8.29
C GLY A 168 -4.31 -19.24 -7.56
N TYR A 169 -4.62 -20.50 -7.26
CA TYR A 169 -5.88 -20.88 -6.59
C TYR A 169 -5.70 -21.07 -5.08
N ASP A 170 -4.54 -21.56 -4.65
CA ASP A 170 -4.23 -21.80 -3.26
C ASP A 170 -3.56 -20.59 -2.61
N LEU A 171 -4.17 -20.08 -1.55
CA LEU A 171 -3.70 -18.86 -0.89
C LEU A 171 -2.38 -19.07 -0.11
N ASP A 172 -2.17 -20.26 0.45
CA ASP A 172 -0.96 -20.57 1.21
C ASP A 172 0.24 -20.73 0.27
N ALA A 173 0.01 -21.35 -0.90
CA ALA A 173 1.01 -21.42 -1.97
C ALA A 173 1.37 -20.03 -2.51
N LEU A 174 0.36 -19.17 -2.74
CA LEU A 174 0.57 -17.78 -3.15
C LEU A 174 1.40 -16.99 -2.13
N ASP A 175 1.10 -17.12 -0.84
CA ASP A 175 1.85 -16.44 0.22
C ASP A 175 3.29 -16.93 0.32
N TYR A 176 3.50 -18.22 0.15
CA TYR A 176 4.85 -18.80 0.15
C TYR A 176 5.67 -18.24 -1.03
N LYS A 177 5.11 -18.29 -2.24
CA LYS A 177 5.78 -17.78 -3.43
C LYS A 177 6.01 -16.26 -3.38
N ALA A 178 5.07 -15.53 -2.83
CA ALA A 178 5.22 -14.08 -2.66
C ALA A 178 6.36 -13.72 -1.71
N ARG A 179 6.58 -14.52 -0.65
CA ARG A 179 7.74 -14.32 0.23
C ARG A 179 9.06 -14.67 -0.46
N GLU A 180 9.12 -15.78 -1.21
CA GLU A 180 10.31 -16.09 -2.02
C GLU A 180 10.66 -14.96 -2.98
N VAL A 181 9.67 -14.40 -3.70
CA VAL A 181 9.88 -13.27 -4.60
C VAL A 181 10.32 -12.01 -3.83
N ALA A 182 9.72 -11.72 -2.67
CA ALA A 182 10.11 -10.58 -1.85
C ALA A 182 11.56 -10.69 -1.34
N GLU A 183 12.00 -11.90 -0.96
CA GLU A 183 13.39 -12.18 -0.58
C GLU A 183 14.35 -11.95 -1.76
N VAL A 184 14.01 -12.46 -2.95
CA VAL A 184 14.79 -12.20 -4.17
C VAL A 184 14.86 -10.71 -4.50
N MET A 185 13.76 -9.97 -4.34
CA MET A 185 13.74 -8.52 -4.53
C MET A 185 14.65 -7.80 -3.54
N ALA A 186 14.67 -8.22 -2.28
CA ALA A 186 15.47 -7.62 -1.23
C ALA A 186 16.99 -7.76 -1.47
N ASP A 187 17.41 -8.80 -2.17
CA ASP A 187 18.81 -9.04 -2.53
C ASP A 187 19.28 -8.23 -3.75
N ILE A 188 18.39 -7.50 -4.41
CA ILE A 188 18.73 -6.68 -5.59
C ILE A 188 19.09 -5.26 -5.15
N GLU A 189 20.26 -4.79 -5.57
CA GLU A 189 20.71 -3.42 -5.27
C GLU A 189 19.70 -2.38 -5.79
N GLY A 190 19.30 -1.47 -4.92
CA GLY A 190 18.35 -0.41 -5.21
C GLY A 190 16.90 -0.74 -4.87
N ALA A 191 16.58 -1.96 -4.44
CA ALA A 191 15.26 -2.28 -3.91
C ALA A 191 15.03 -1.58 -2.56
N THR A 192 13.92 -0.88 -2.44
CA THR A 192 13.46 -0.25 -1.19
C THR A 192 11.97 -0.42 -1.02
N ASP A 193 11.48 -0.28 0.20
CA ASP A 193 10.05 -0.25 0.52
C ASP A 193 9.29 -1.50 -0.01
N ILE A 194 9.88 -2.69 0.14
CA ILE A 194 9.26 -3.93 -0.32
C ILE A 194 8.07 -4.27 0.55
N GLN A 195 6.89 -4.42 -0.07
CA GLN A 195 5.65 -4.72 0.64
C GLN A 195 4.88 -5.89 0.02
N LEU A 196 4.37 -6.76 0.88
CA LEU A 196 3.37 -7.78 0.55
C LEU A 196 1.98 -7.20 0.81
N ARG A 197 1.12 -7.10 -0.21
CA ARG A 197 -0.11 -6.27 -0.14
C ARG A 197 -1.27 -6.88 0.63
N ALA A 198 -1.42 -8.15 0.73
CA ALA A 198 -2.48 -8.79 1.52
C ALA A 198 -1.89 -9.93 2.37
N PRO A 199 -1.00 -9.63 3.33
CA PRO A 199 -0.34 -10.65 4.13
C PRO A 199 -1.35 -11.43 4.97
N PRO A 200 -1.12 -12.73 5.19
CA PRO A 200 -1.87 -13.50 6.16
C PRO A 200 -1.45 -13.14 7.60
N GLY A 201 -2.20 -13.62 8.56
CA GLY A 201 -1.82 -13.50 9.98
C GLY A 201 -2.71 -12.58 10.79
N GLU A 202 -3.76 -11.99 10.18
CA GLU A 202 -4.72 -11.17 10.92
C GLU A 202 -5.53 -12.05 11.89
N PRO A 203 -5.52 -11.76 13.20
CA PRO A 203 -6.34 -12.49 14.16
C PRO A 203 -7.82 -12.17 13.92
N GLN A 204 -8.62 -13.21 13.73
CA GLN A 204 -10.06 -13.11 13.49
C GLN A 204 -10.84 -13.92 14.50
N LEU A 205 -12.01 -13.41 14.90
CA LEU A 205 -12.98 -14.14 15.69
C LEU A 205 -13.99 -14.82 14.76
N GLN A 206 -13.94 -16.14 14.69
CA GLN A 206 -14.88 -16.94 13.92
C GLN A 206 -16.00 -17.44 14.83
N LEU A 207 -17.22 -17.06 14.51
CA LEU A 207 -18.44 -17.53 15.17
C LEU A 207 -19.04 -18.68 14.35
N ARG A 208 -18.86 -19.92 14.81
CA ARG A 208 -19.36 -21.11 14.16
C ARG A 208 -20.69 -21.53 14.74
N ILE A 209 -21.76 -21.51 13.94
CA ILE A 209 -23.09 -21.92 14.39
C ILE A 209 -23.12 -23.44 14.53
N LYS A 210 -23.57 -23.92 15.70
CA LYS A 210 -23.83 -25.35 16.00
C LYS A 210 -25.17 -25.75 15.37
N LEU A 211 -25.18 -26.09 14.10
CA LEU A 211 -26.39 -26.34 13.33
C LEU A 211 -27.29 -27.45 13.95
N GLU A 212 -26.67 -28.42 14.62
CA GLU A 212 -27.34 -29.56 15.27
C GLU A 212 -28.11 -29.13 16.52
N GLU A 213 -27.71 -28.02 17.17
CA GLU A 213 -28.35 -27.51 18.38
C GLU A 213 -29.57 -26.60 18.08
N LEU A 214 -29.67 -26.02 16.87
CA LEU A 214 -30.71 -25.05 16.55
C LEU A 214 -32.13 -25.62 16.60
N PRO A 215 -32.42 -26.86 16.11
CA PRO A 215 -33.79 -27.41 16.09
C PRO A 215 -34.43 -27.52 17.47
N GLN A 216 -33.66 -27.88 18.51
CA GLN A 216 -34.19 -28.00 19.88
C GLN A 216 -34.66 -26.65 20.46
N TRP A 217 -34.12 -25.55 19.93
CA TRP A 217 -34.48 -24.19 20.31
C TRP A 217 -35.47 -23.53 19.35
N GLY A 218 -35.88 -24.23 18.28
CA GLY A 218 -36.72 -23.66 17.24
C GLY A 218 -36.09 -22.49 16.48
N LEU A 219 -34.74 -22.41 16.44
CA LEU A 219 -34.00 -21.35 15.78
C LEU A 219 -33.59 -21.77 14.38
N GLN A 220 -33.51 -20.78 13.51
CA GLN A 220 -32.93 -20.93 12.17
C GLN A 220 -31.54 -20.27 12.11
N PRO A 221 -30.58 -20.79 11.33
CA PRO A 221 -29.24 -20.20 11.17
C PRO A 221 -29.28 -18.72 10.77
N ALA A 222 -30.22 -18.38 9.86
CA ALA A 222 -30.38 -16.98 9.40
C ALA A 222 -30.77 -16.03 10.55
N THR A 223 -31.63 -16.50 11.48
CA THR A 223 -32.01 -15.69 12.65
C THR A 223 -30.81 -15.44 13.58
N VAL A 224 -29.99 -16.46 13.82
CA VAL A 224 -28.78 -16.34 14.64
C VAL A 224 -27.81 -15.36 13.99
N MET A 225 -27.56 -15.51 12.69
CA MET A 225 -26.69 -14.60 11.92
C MET A 225 -27.19 -13.14 11.94
N GLN A 226 -28.50 -12.94 11.80
CA GLN A 226 -29.10 -11.60 11.86
C GLN A 226 -28.91 -10.96 13.24
N ASN A 227 -29.08 -11.72 14.32
CA ASN A 227 -28.82 -11.21 15.67
C ASN A 227 -27.36 -10.85 15.90
N ILE A 228 -26.43 -11.71 15.44
CA ILE A 228 -24.99 -11.41 15.51
C ILE A 228 -24.68 -10.14 14.72
N LYS A 229 -25.14 -10.05 13.48
CA LYS A 229 -24.95 -8.87 12.65
C LYS A 229 -25.51 -7.61 13.29
N ALA A 230 -26.71 -7.70 13.86
CA ALA A 230 -27.34 -6.62 14.58
C ALA A 230 -26.53 -6.14 15.79
N ALA A 231 -25.92 -7.08 16.50
CA ALA A 231 -25.11 -6.81 17.68
C ALA A 231 -23.80 -6.09 17.32
N PHE A 232 -23.12 -6.50 16.24
CA PHE A 232 -21.78 -5.99 15.87
C PHE A 232 -21.84 -4.83 14.88
N ASP A 233 -22.60 -4.95 13.79
CA ASP A 233 -22.72 -3.92 12.75
C ASP A 233 -23.78 -2.88 13.08
N GLY A 234 -24.71 -3.25 13.97
CA GLY A 234 -25.89 -2.48 14.28
C GLY A 234 -27.01 -2.63 13.26
N ILE A 235 -28.23 -2.35 13.71
CA ILE A 235 -29.45 -2.28 12.90
C ILE A 235 -29.89 -0.84 12.78
N GLN A 236 -30.12 -0.38 11.56
CA GLN A 236 -30.79 0.91 11.34
C GLN A 236 -32.26 0.79 11.73
N VAL A 237 -32.64 1.52 12.75
CA VAL A 237 -34.02 1.51 13.29
C VAL A 237 -34.83 2.74 12.91
N GLY A 238 -34.17 3.75 12.33
CA GLY A 238 -34.82 4.98 11.89
C GLY A 238 -33.83 5.95 11.30
N GLN A 239 -34.35 7.10 10.92
CA GLN A 239 -33.58 8.24 10.43
C GLN A 239 -34.12 9.53 11.03
N ILE A 240 -33.25 10.48 11.28
CA ILE A 240 -33.61 11.84 11.69
C ILE A 240 -33.05 12.85 10.68
N THR A 241 -33.88 13.83 10.32
CA THR A 241 -33.47 14.91 9.46
C THR A 241 -33.17 16.15 10.28
N GLU A 242 -32.00 16.70 10.14
CA GLU A 242 -31.59 17.95 10.77
C GLU A 242 -31.11 18.94 9.71
N GLY A 243 -31.92 19.94 9.44
CA GLY A 243 -31.71 20.86 8.32
C GLY A 243 -31.75 20.12 6.97
N ASN A 244 -30.63 20.11 6.24
CA ASN A 244 -30.45 19.40 4.98
C ASN A 244 -29.63 18.10 5.12
N ARG A 245 -29.39 17.63 6.36
CA ARG A 245 -28.66 16.41 6.66
C ARG A 245 -29.59 15.32 7.14
N LEU A 246 -29.33 14.08 6.70
CA LEU A 246 -30.02 12.88 7.12
C LEU A 246 -29.06 12.03 7.96
N PHE A 247 -29.49 11.67 9.18
CA PHE A 247 -28.74 10.85 10.12
C PHE A 247 -29.46 9.53 10.34
N ASP A 248 -28.71 8.42 10.22
CA ASP A 248 -29.21 7.10 10.55
C ASP A 248 -29.21 6.89 12.07
N ILE A 249 -30.30 6.37 12.60
CA ILE A 249 -30.36 5.89 13.99
C ILE A 249 -30.06 4.40 13.97
N ARG A 250 -28.99 3.98 14.62
CA ARG A 250 -28.58 2.57 14.71
C ARG A 250 -28.62 2.06 16.14
N VAL A 251 -29.06 0.84 16.32
CA VAL A 251 -28.95 0.09 17.58
C VAL A 251 -27.84 -0.93 17.41
N VAL A 252 -26.84 -0.88 18.27
CA VAL A 252 -25.67 -1.74 18.28
C VAL A 252 -25.27 -2.04 19.72
N LEU A 253 -24.55 -3.14 19.96
CA LEU A 253 -23.97 -3.40 21.30
C LEU A 253 -22.95 -2.34 21.65
N PRO A 254 -22.87 -1.96 22.93
CA PRO A 254 -21.81 -1.03 23.40
C PRO A 254 -20.41 -1.63 23.17
N PRO A 255 -19.39 -0.78 22.98
CA PRO A 255 -18.03 -1.21 22.61
C PRO A 255 -17.43 -2.24 23.58
N ASP A 256 -17.57 -2.03 24.89
CA ASP A 256 -17.06 -2.91 25.94
C ASP A 256 -17.57 -4.36 25.84
N LEU A 257 -18.79 -4.56 25.35
CA LEU A 257 -19.36 -5.89 25.12
C LEU A 257 -18.88 -6.51 23.79
N ARG A 258 -18.49 -5.70 22.83
CA ARG A 258 -18.01 -6.17 21.51
C ARG A 258 -16.52 -6.53 21.51
N GLU A 259 -15.74 -5.87 22.37
CA GLU A 259 -14.30 -6.02 22.45
C GLU A 259 -13.86 -7.24 23.28
N GLN A 260 -14.75 -7.78 24.10
CA GLN A 260 -14.44 -8.92 24.97
C GLN A 260 -15.02 -10.22 24.41
N PRO A 261 -14.22 -11.15 23.85
CA PRO A 261 -14.72 -12.37 23.23
C PRO A 261 -15.64 -13.22 24.13
N HIS A 262 -15.36 -13.27 25.43
CA HIS A 262 -16.20 -14.04 26.37
C HIS A 262 -17.60 -13.44 26.58
N GLN A 263 -17.73 -12.12 26.47
CA GLN A 263 -19.01 -11.45 26.61
C GLN A 263 -19.91 -11.65 25.39
N ILE A 264 -19.31 -11.86 24.20
CA ILE A 264 -20.04 -12.18 22.98
C ILE A 264 -20.90 -13.44 23.17
N LEU A 265 -20.33 -14.48 23.76
CA LEU A 265 -21.04 -15.74 24.01
C LEU A 265 -22.17 -15.60 25.03
N SER A 266 -22.10 -14.61 25.91
CA SER A 266 -23.15 -14.33 26.91
C SER A 266 -24.33 -13.51 26.35
N MET A 267 -24.25 -13.06 25.10
CA MET A 267 -25.31 -12.30 24.46
C MET A 267 -26.64 -13.06 24.48
N PRO A 268 -27.77 -12.47 24.97
CA PRO A 268 -29.02 -13.13 25.03
C PRO A 268 -29.68 -13.28 23.65
N LEU A 269 -30.15 -14.45 23.36
CA LEU A 269 -30.98 -14.76 22.20
C LEU A 269 -32.40 -15.16 22.67
N ARG A 270 -33.41 -14.68 21.97
CA ARG A 270 -34.79 -15.03 22.22
C ARG A 270 -35.31 -16.02 21.17
N THR A 271 -35.84 -17.12 21.63
CA THR A 271 -36.49 -18.11 20.76
C THR A 271 -37.92 -17.68 20.37
N LEU A 272 -38.52 -18.34 19.39
CA LEU A 272 -39.88 -18.06 18.94
C LEU A 272 -40.93 -18.29 20.06
N ASP A 273 -40.68 -19.24 20.95
CA ASP A 273 -41.50 -19.54 22.13
C ASP A 273 -41.14 -18.67 23.35
N ASN A 274 -40.46 -17.57 23.11
CA ASN A 274 -40.10 -16.57 24.12
C ASN A 274 -39.17 -17.09 25.24
N ARG A 275 -38.47 -18.19 25.05
CA ARG A 275 -37.40 -18.65 25.94
C ARG A 275 -36.13 -17.83 25.67
N MET A 276 -35.32 -17.66 26.72
CA MET A 276 -34.04 -17.00 26.65
C MET A 276 -32.93 -18.04 26.69
N LEU A 277 -31.96 -17.90 25.82
CA LEU A 277 -30.70 -18.64 25.80
C LEU A 277 -29.55 -17.68 25.51
N THR A 278 -28.33 -18.15 25.63
CA THR A 278 -27.14 -17.35 25.28
C THR A 278 -26.65 -17.71 23.90
N LEU A 279 -25.90 -16.79 23.27
CA LEU A 279 -25.28 -17.08 21.97
C LEU A 279 -24.36 -18.30 22.06
N GLY A 280 -23.64 -18.49 23.17
CA GLY A 280 -22.78 -19.65 23.43
C GLY A 280 -23.47 -21.01 23.42
N ASP A 281 -24.79 -21.07 23.65
CA ASP A 281 -25.55 -22.31 23.56
C ASP A 281 -25.64 -22.82 22.10
N VAL A 282 -25.61 -21.91 21.13
CA VAL A 282 -25.83 -22.22 19.71
C VAL A 282 -24.64 -21.84 18.80
N VAL A 283 -23.59 -21.22 19.35
CA VAL A 283 -22.40 -20.78 18.62
C VAL A 283 -21.14 -21.20 19.35
N GLU A 284 -20.14 -21.59 18.62
CA GLU A 284 -18.77 -21.77 19.08
C GLU A 284 -17.91 -20.58 18.61
N LEU A 285 -17.14 -20.00 19.53
CA LEU A 285 -16.21 -18.92 19.24
C LEU A 285 -14.81 -19.52 19.10
N GLN A 286 -14.18 -19.29 17.96
CA GLN A 286 -12.80 -19.69 17.69
C GLN A 286 -11.98 -18.47 17.28
N GLN A 287 -10.78 -18.38 17.80
CA GLN A 287 -9.79 -17.42 17.30
C GLN A 287 -8.98 -18.11 16.19
N VAL A 288 -8.99 -17.55 15.01
CA VAL A 288 -8.31 -18.07 13.83
C VAL A 288 -7.38 -17.03 13.25
N SER A 289 -6.40 -17.47 12.49
CA SER A 289 -5.59 -16.59 11.65
C SER A 289 -6.28 -16.44 10.30
N GLY A 290 -6.51 -15.21 9.88
CA GLY A 290 -7.14 -14.87 8.61
C GLY A 290 -6.33 -13.84 7.83
N ARG A 291 -7.01 -13.14 6.96
CA ARG A 291 -6.48 -11.99 6.23
C ARG A 291 -7.60 -10.97 6.00
N HIS A 292 -7.25 -9.69 5.92
CA HIS A 292 -8.23 -8.62 5.74
C HIS A 292 -8.78 -8.57 4.30
N ALA A 293 -8.02 -9.04 3.32
CA ALA A 293 -8.41 -9.03 1.91
C ALA A 293 -7.86 -10.26 1.17
N ILE A 294 -8.59 -10.68 0.14
CA ILE A 294 -8.15 -11.64 -0.87
C ILE A 294 -8.20 -10.92 -2.21
N LEU A 295 -7.04 -10.66 -2.78
CA LEU A 295 -6.92 -9.92 -4.03
C LEU A 295 -7.34 -10.78 -5.22
N HIS A 296 -8.03 -10.15 -6.18
CA HIS A 296 -8.46 -10.80 -7.42
C HIS A 296 -8.22 -9.87 -8.60
N HIS A 297 -7.76 -10.44 -9.70
CA HIS A 297 -7.67 -9.76 -10.99
C HIS A 297 -8.06 -10.73 -12.10
N GLY A 298 -8.93 -10.33 -13.04
CA GLY A 298 -9.40 -11.20 -14.11
C GLY A 298 -10.05 -12.51 -13.63
N ALA A 299 -10.78 -12.49 -12.51
CA ALA A 299 -11.39 -13.63 -11.84
C ALA A 299 -10.40 -14.67 -11.27
N GLN A 300 -9.12 -14.36 -11.20
CA GLN A 300 -8.09 -15.17 -10.55
C GLN A 300 -7.66 -14.53 -9.25
N ARG A 301 -7.35 -15.36 -8.24
CA ARG A 301 -6.70 -14.89 -7.02
C ARG A 301 -5.26 -14.52 -7.31
N LEU A 302 -4.78 -13.51 -6.62
CA LEU A 302 -3.37 -13.13 -6.71
C LEU A 302 -2.84 -12.69 -5.36
N GLN A 303 -1.51 -12.73 -5.26
CA GLN A 303 -0.77 -12.03 -4.23
C GLN A 303 0.16 -11.04 -4.92
N THR A 304 0.27 -9.84 -4.36
CA THR A 304 1.03 -8.74 -4.96
C THR A 304 2.19 -8.34 -4.07
N ILE A 305 3.36 -8.20 -4.68
CA ILE A 305 4.55 -7.62 -4.06
C ILE A 305 4.83 -6.30 -4.77
N THR A 306 5.05 -5.25 -4.00
CA THR A 306 5.43 -3.93 -4.52
C THR A 306 6.79 -3.52 -4.01
N CYS A 307 7.50 -2.68 -4.76
CA CYS A 307 8.83 -2.23 -4.40
C CYS A 307 9.12 -0.87 -5.05
N ASN A 308 9.82 0.00 -4.32
CA ASN A 308 10.43 1.21 -4.85
C ASN A 308 11.87 0.93 -5.30
N VAL A 309 12.40 1.78 -6.17
CA VAL A 309 13.76 1.67 -6.68
C VAL A 309 14.53 2.97 -6.43
N THR A 310 15.63 2.88 -5.69
CA THR A 310 16.47 4.01 -5.33
C THR A 310 17.91 3.79 -5.81
N GLY A 311 18.59 4.85 -6.26
CA GLY A 311 20.00 4.82 -6.64
C GLY A 311 20.32 4.19 -7.98
N ARG A 312 19.36 3.57 -8.69
CA ARG A 312 19.55 3.01 -10.04
C ARG A 312 18.32 3.25 -10.93
N ASP A 313 18.46 2.98 -12.22
CA ASP A 313 17.34 3.11 -13.15
C ASP A 313 16.37 1.93 -13.08
N LEU A 314 15.10 2.23 -13.23
CA LEU A 314 13.99 1.27 -13.14
C LEU A 314 14.11 0.12 -14.16
N ARG A 315 14.60 0.39 -15.37
CA ARG A 315 14.69 -0.61 -16.43
C ARG A 315 15.74 -1.68 -16.11
N SER A 316 16.93 -1.26 -15.65
CA SER A 316 17.98 -2.22 -15.27
C SER A 316 17.59 -3.04 -14.05
N PHE A 317 16.89 -2.43 -13.09
CA PHE A 317 16.32 -3.13 -11.94
C PHE A 317 15.31 -4.19 -12.40
N PHE A 318 14.36 -3.81 -13.25
CA PHE A 318 13.34 -4.73 -13.74
C PHE A 318 13.92 -5.92 -14.51
N GLN A 319 14.94 -5.69 -15.34
CA GLN A 319 15.61 -6.76 -16.09
C GLN A 319 16.32 -7.76 -15.16
N GLU A 320 17.01 -7.25 -14.14
CA GLU A 320 17.67 -8.10 -13.13
C GLU A 320 16.64 -8.87 -12.30
N LEU A 321 15.58 -8.19 -11.84
CA LEU A 321 14.49 -8.83 -11.10
C LEU A 321 13.85 -9.97 -11.90
N GLN A 322 13.53 -9.72 -13.18
CA GLN A 322 12.94 -10.74 -14.04
C GLN A 322 13.86 -11.96 -14.20
N GLN A 323 15.16 -11.71 -14.38
CA GLN A 323 16.14 -12.79 -14.49
C GLN A 323 16.25 -13.58 -13.17
N ARG A 324 16.38 -12.89 -12.03
CA ARG A 324 16.50 -13.54 -10.72
C ARG A 324 15.25 -14.33 -10.34
N ILE A 325 14.07 -13.78 -10.59
CA ILE A 325 12.83 -14.53 -10.35
C ILE A 325 12.80 -15.82 -11.20
N HIS A 326 13.25 -15.75 -12.45
CA HIS A 326 13.27 -16.92 -13.34
C HIS A 326 14.31 -17.98 -12.90
N GLU A 327 15.44 -17.56 -12.33
CA GLU A 327 16.52 -18.45 -11.89
C GLU A 327 16.26 -19.03 -10.50
N ASP A 328 15.76 -18.24 -9.56
CA ASP A 328 15.72 -18.55 -8.14
C ASP A 328 14.33 -19.03 -7.65
N VAL A 329 13.24 -18.65 -8.34
CA VAL A 329 11.88 -19.00 -7.95
C VAL A 329 11.27 -20.04 -8.90
N GLN A 330 10.83 -21.16 -8.36
CA GLN A 330 10.12 -22.19 -9.13
C GLN A 330 8.62 -22.05 -8.90
N PHE A 331 7.89 -21.81 -9.98
CA PHE A 331 6.43 -21.77 -9.96
C PHE A 331 5.85 -23.13 -10.36
N ASP A 332 4.81 -23.56 -9.65
CA ASP A 332 4.06 -24.75 -9.99
C ASP A 332 3.10 -24.48 -11.17
N ALA A 333 2.54 -25.55 -11.75
CA ALA A 333 1.63 -25.41 -12.91
C ALA A 333 0.35 -24.63 -12.58
N ASP A 334 0.00 -24.49 -11.31
CA ASP A 334 -1.19 -23.79 -10.81
C ASP A 334 -0.88 -22.38 -10.25
N THR A 335 0.39 -21.94 -10.39
CA THR A 335 0.87 -20.63 -9.86
C THR A 335 1.48 -19.80 -10.96
#